data_d686872d373313108eee0a134390d01a
#
_entry.id   d686872d373313108eee0a134390d01a
#
_cell.length_a   1.000
_cell.length_b   1.000
_cell.length_c   1.000
_cell.angle_alpha   90.00
_cell.angle_beta   90.00
_cell.angle_gamma   90.00
#
_symmetry.space_group_name_H-M   'P 1'
#
loop_
_entity.id
_entity.type
_entity.pdbx_description
1 polymer ?
#
loop_
_entity_poly.entity_id
_entity_poly.type
_entity_poly.pdbx_seq_one_letter_code
_entity_poly.pdbx_strand_id
1 'polypeptide(L)'
;PYGEVYPAKGERKARVGILLGCAQRVLRPSINQATIQVLQENGVEVVAVPEQACCGALNLHAGDKEGAQALARKNLKAFRDVDYVVTNAAGCGSGMKEYPLLFLGEPEEEEAQALAAKVKDLSVLLDELGFTPPPPPRRPLRVAYHDACHLAHAQGMAGEHELLVV
;
A
#
# COMPACT_ATOMS: atom_id res chain seq x y z
N PRO A 1 -6.79 -9.76 15.15
CA PRO A 1 -5.54 -9.04 15.35
C PRO A 1 -4.55 -9.45 14.26
N TYR A 2 -3.75 -8.50 13.78
CA TYR A 2 -2.64 -8.77 12.88
C TYR A 2 -1.39 -9.08 13.71
N GLY A 3 -0.53 -10.01 13.22
CA GLY A 3 0.82 -10.16 13.73
C GLY A 3 1.67 -8.95 13.31
N GLU A 4 2.79 -8.73 13.96
CA GLU A 4 3.67 -7.61 13.61
C GLU A 4 4.51 -7.91 12.38
N VAL A 5 5.03 -9.14 12.24
CA VAL A 5 5.88 -9.58 11.14
C VAL A 5 5.40 -10.89 10.56
N TYR A 6 5.32 -10.94 9.25
CA TYR A 6 5.00 -12.12 8.44
C TYR A 6 6.20 -12.45 7.56
N PRO A 7 6.94 -13.52 7.83
CA PRO A 7 8.17 -13.85 7.11
C PRO A 7 7.88 -14.19 5.64
N ALA A 8 8.83 -13.88 4.78
CA ALA A 8 8.81 -14.30 3.39
C ALA A 8 8.83 -15.83 3.30
N LYS A 9 8.18 -16.39 2.28
CA LYS A 9 8.36 -17.80 1.91
C LYS A 9 9.48 -17.90 0.89
N GLY A 10 10.50 -18.67 1.22
CA GLY A 10 11.73 -18.79 0.42
C GLY A 10 12.70 -17.61 0.65
N GLU A 11 13.45 -17.26 -0.39
CA GLU A 11 14.41 -16.16 -0.33
C GLU A 11 13.71 -14.81 -0.19
N ARG A 12 14.18 -13.99 0.77
CA ARG A 12 13.59 -12.68 0.99
C ARG A 12 14.09 -11.66 -0.04
N LYS A 13 13.17 -11.18 -0.88
CA LYS A 13 13.40 -10.15 -1.89
C LYS A 13 13.30 -8.73 -1.33
N ALA A 14 12.37 -8.50 -0.39
CA ALA A 14 12.11 -7.18 0.20
C ALA A 14 11.47 -7.29 1.59
N ARG A 15 11.57 -6.22 2.38
CA ARG A 15 10.84 -6.00 3.63
C ARG A 15 9.84 -4.85 3.43
N VAL A 16 8.55 -5.13 3.57
CA VAL A 16 7.46 -4.24 3.19
C VAL A 16 6.55 -3.93 4.36
N GLY A 17 6.29 -2.65 4.59
CA GLY A 17 5.22 -2.22 5.49
C GLY A 17 3.87 -2.27 4.76
N ILE A 18 2.88 -2.94 5.32
CA ILE A 18 1.51 -2.89 4.78
C ILE A 18 0.70 -1.80 5.48
N LEU A 19 0.11 -0.88 4.69
CA LEU A 19 -0.90 0.03 5.22
C LEU A 19 -2.22 -0.73 5.38
N LEU A 20 -2.61 -1.00 6.62
CA LEU A 20 -3.83 -1.75 6.95
C LEU A 20 -5.12 -0.96 6.63
N GLY A 21 -5.01 0.37 6.55
CA GLY A 21 -6.14 1.27 6.33
C GLY A 21 -7.05 1.42 7.55
N CYS A 22 -7.86 2.48 7.58
CA CYS A 22 -8.80 2.73 8.69
C CYS A 22 -10.10 1.93 8.54
N ALA A 23 -10.74 2.00 7.37
CA ALA A 23 -12.01 1.31 7.10
C ALA A 23 -11.81 -0.16 6.75
N GLN A 24 -10.84 -0.49 5.89
CA GLN A 24 -10.62 -1.83 5.37
C GLN A 24 -10.27 -2.84 6.45
N ARG A 25 -9.41 -2.49 7.41
CA ARG A 25 -9.02 -3.39 8.51
C ARG A 25 -10.20 -3.80 9.40
N VAL A 26 -11.27 -3.01 9.40
CA VAL A 26 -12.50 -3.26 10.20
C VAL A 26 -13.57 -3.94 9.36
N LEU A 27 -13.87 -3.39 8.18
CA LEU A 27 -14.98 -3.84 7.34
C LEU A 27 -14.63 -5.08 6.52
N ARG A 28 -13.39 -5.20 6.07
CA ARG A 28 -12.91 -6.29 5.20
C ARG A 28 -11.47 -6.72 5.53
N PRO A 29 -11.21 -7.21 6.75
CA PRO A 29 -9.86 -7.61 7.16
C PRO A 29 -9.26 -8.73 6.29
N SER A 30 -10.11 -9.54 5.64
CA SER A 30 -9.68 -10.60 4.73
C SER A 30 -8.88 -10.08 3.53
N ILE A 31 -9.11 -8.85 3.08
CA ILE A 31 -8.34 -8.25 1.96
C ILE A 31 -6.88 -8.06 2.40
N ASN A 32 -6.63 -7.48 3.58
CA ASN A 32 -5.28 -7.33 4.10
C ASN A 32 -4.60 -8.69 4.34
N GLN A 33 -5.34 -9.69 4.83
CA GLN A 33 -4.82 -11.04 5.03
C GLN A 33 -4.41 -11.67 3.69
N ALA A 34 -5.24 -11.56 2.65
CA ALA A 34 -4.92 -12.05 1.32
C ALA A 34 -3.70 -11.30 0.73
N THR A 35 -3.61 -9.98 0.92
CA THR A 35 -2.45 -9.18 0.51
C THR A 35 -1.17 -9.68 1.16
N ILE A 36 -1.20 -9.91 2.48
CA ILE A 36 -0.05 -10.45 3.22
C ILE A 36 0.36 -11.82 2.66
N GLN A 37 -0.61 -12.72 2.45
CA GLN A 37 -0.35 -14.05 1.92
C GLN A 37 0.29 -14.01 0.53
N VAL A 38 -0.24 -13.20 -0.39
CA VAL A 38 0.31 -13.03 -1.74
C VAL A 38 1.74 -12.50 -1.68
N LEU A 39 2.02 -11.52 -0.85
CA LEU A 39 3.35 -10.97 -0.67
C LEU A 39 4.33 -12.02 -0.12
N GLN A 40 3.94 -12.79 0.90
CA GLN A 40 4.76 -13.86 1.46
C GLN A 40 5.11 -14.92 0.40
N GLU A 41 4.11 -15.37 -0.41
CA GLU A 41 4.32 -16.35 -1.49
C GLU A 41 5.28 -15.85 -2.57
N ASN A 42 5.40 -14.52 -2.72
CA ASN A 42 6.30 -13.88 -3.67
C ASN A 42 7.67 -13.47 -3.07
N GLY A 43 8.01 -14.00 -1.88
CA GLY A 43 9.31 -13.74 -1.27
C GLY A 43 9.40 -12.41 -0.52
N VAL A 44 8.27 -11.84 -0.08
CA VAL A 44 8.25 -10.57 0.62
C VAL A 44 7.98 -10.79 2.12
N GLU A 45 8.84 -10.22 2.96
CA GLU A 45 8.58 -10.10 4.39
C GLU A 45 7.65 -8.90 4.62
N VAL A 46 6.51 -9.13 5.27
CA VAL A 46 5.50 -8.08 5.51
C VAL A 46 5.48 -7.68 6.97
N VAL A 47 5.53 -6.37 7.21
CA VAL A 47 5.42 -5.77 8.54
C VAL A 47 4.11 -5.02 8.66
N ALA A 48 3.26 -5.43 9.60
CA ALA A 48 2.04 -4.72 9.97
C ALA A 48 2.32 -3.88 11.22
N VAL A 49 2.90 -2.70 11.03
CA VAL A 49 3.34 -1.83 12.12
C VAL A 49 2.15 -1.40 12.98
N PRO A 50 2.15 -1.65 14.30
CA PRO A 50 1.01 -1.31 15.17
C PRO A 50 0.75 0.19 15.27
N GLU A 51 1.80 1.01 15.22
CA GLU A 51 1.77 2.46 15.39
C GLU A 51 1.28 3.22 14.14
N GLN A 52 1.07 2.52 13.01
CA GLN A 52 0.54 3.14 11.81
C GLN A 52 -0.83 3.76 12.01
N ALA A 53 -1.12 4.79 11.26
CA ALA A 53 -2.41 5.49 11.28
C ALA A 53 -3.17 5.36 9.94
N CYS A 54 -4.35 5.98 9.87
CA CYS A 54 -5.02 6.23 8.60
C CYS A 54 -4.09 7.02 7.65
N CYS A 55 -4.23 6.81 6.34
CA CYS A 55 -3.48 7.60 5.35
C CYS A 55 -3.77 9.11 5.40
N GLY A 56 -4.90 9.53 5.98
CA GLY A 56 -5.29 10.94 6.07
C GLY A 56 -5.94 11.51 4.82
N ALA A 57 -6.07 10.75 3.73
CA ALA A 57 -6.64 11.25 2.47
C ALA A 57 -8.05 11.84 2.65
N LEU A 58 -8.92 11.20 3.44
CA LEU A 58 -10.27 11.71 3.70
C LEU A 58 -10.27 13.04 4.47
N ASN A 59 -9.35 13.21 5.42
CA ASN A 59 -9.16 14.47 6.13
C ASN A 59 -8.76 15.57 5.14
N LEU A 60 -7.79 15.28 4.28
CA LEU A 60 -7.33 16.23 3.27
C LEU A 60 -8.45 16.64 2.31
N HIS A 61 -9.22 15.66 1.80
CA HIS A 61 -10.38 15.93 0.93
C HIS A 61 -11.50 16.72 1.62
N ALA A 62 -11.61 16.60 2.94
CA ALA A 62 -12.55 17.39 3.74
C ALA A 62 -12.01 18.78 4.14
N GLY A 63 -10.78 19.13 3.73
CA GLY A 63 -10.13 20.40 4.08
C GLY A 63 -9.48 20.42 5.47
N ASP A 64 -9.44 19.29 6.17
CA ASP A 64 -8.76 19.13 7.47
C ASP A 64 -7.27 18.80 7.25
N LYS A 65 -6.50 19.83 6.89
CA LYS A 65 -5.05 19.71 6.68
C LYS A 65 -4.30 19.29 7.95
N GLU A 66 -4.64 19.89 9.10
CA GLU A 66 -3.96 19.60 10.37
C GLU A 66 -4.16 18.15 10.82
N GLY A 67 -5.39 17.64 10.69
CA GLY A 67 -5.71 16.23 10.95
C GLY A 67 -4.97 15.30 10.01
N ALA A 68 -4.89 15.63 8.71
CA ALA A 68 -4.11 14.86 7.74
C ALA A 68 -2.63 14.82 8.09
N GLN A 69 -2.02 15.98 8.44
CA GLN A 69 -0.62 16.06 8.88
C GLN A 69 -0.35 15.22 10.15
N ALA A 70 -1.25 15.29 11.15
CA ALA A 70 -1.10 14.50 12.36
C ALA A 70 -1.09 13.00 12.12
N LEU A 71 -1.90 12.51 11.17
CA LEU A 71 -1.91 11.12 10.73
C LEU A 71 -0.67 10.76 9.91
N ALA A 72 -0.26 11.64 9.00
CA ALA A 72 0.93 11.46 8.18
C ALA A 72 2.19 11.35 9.04
N ARG A 73 2.38 12.21 10.05
CA ARG A 73 3.53 12.13 11.00
C ARG A 73 3.64 10.78 11.70
N LYS A 74 2.53 10.12 12.00
CA LYS A 74 2.54 8.76 12.54
C LYS A 74 3.04 7.75 11.53
N ASN A 75 2.58 7.88 10.28
CA ASN A 75 2.99 6.98 9.19
C ASN A 75 4.46 7.19 8.78
N LEU A 76 4.98 8.44 8.79
CA LEU A 76 6.40 8.71 8.58
C LEU A 76 7.26 7.90 9.56
N LYS A 77 6.91 7.90 10.85
CA LYS A 77 7.62 7.13 11.88
C LYS A 77 7.43 5.64 11.74
N ALA A 78 6.19 5.20 11.49
CA ALA A 78 5.83 3.78 11.43
C ALA A 78 6.52 3.04 10.29
N PHE A 79 6.72 3.70 9.14
CA PHE A 79 7.26 3.07 7.93
C PHE A 79 8.71 3.45 7.61
N ARG A 80 9.46 3.94 8.60
CA ARG A 80 10.86 4.37 8.41
C ARG A 80 11.75 3.19 7.97
N ASP A 81 11.63 2.04 8.63
CA ASP A 81 12.55 0.91 8.54
C ASP A 81 12.05 -0.22 7.60
N VAL A 82 11.40 0.18 6.49
CA VAL A 82 10.96 -0.73 5.43
C VAL A 82 11.46 -0.27 4.07
N ASP A 83 11.64 -1.21 3.14
CA ASP A 83 12.07 -0.93 1.78
C ASP A 83 10.96 -0.25 0.98
N TYR A 84 9.72 -0.75 1.13
CA TYR A 84 8.51 -0.23 0.49
C TYR A 84 7.34 -0.16 1.47
N VAL A 85 6.37 0.68 1.13
CA VAL A 85 5.04 0.70 1.79
C VAL A 85 4.00 0.27 0.78
N VAL A 86 3.36 -0.85 1.04
CA VAL A 86 2.31 -1.37 0.16
C VAL A 86 0.94 -0.87 0.59
N THR A 87 0.17 -0.43 -0.40
CA THR A 87 -1.25 -0.15 -0.26
C THR A 87 -2.05 -1.06 -1.22
N ASN A 88 -3.22 -1.49 -0.79
CA ASN A 88 -4.20 -2.24 -1.59
C ASN A 88 -5.51 -1.44 -1.74
N ALA A 89 -5.41 -0.13 -1.58
CA ALA A 89 -6.50 0.83 -1.74
C ALA A 89 -5.96 2.08 -2.46
N ALA A 90 -6.34 2.26 -3.71
CA ALA A 90 -5.80 3.27 -4.61
C ALA A 90 -5.83 4.70 -4.04
N GLY A 91 -6.93 5.10 -3.38
CA GLY A 91 -7.05 6.41 -2.74
C GLY A 91 -6.13 6.60 -1.53
N CYS A 92 -5.80 5.51 -0.80
CA CYS A 92 -4.82 5.58 0.28
C CYS A 92 -3.40 5.72 -0.31
N GLY A 93 -3.09 4.99 -1.37
CA GLY A 93 -1.80 5.07 -2.04
C GLY A 93 -1.54 6.46 -2.62
N SER A 94 -2.49 7.05 -3.34
CA SER A 94 -2.35 8.42 -3.86
C SER A 94 -2.20 9.44 -2.73
N GLY A 95 -3.01 9.34 -1.67
CA GLY A 95 -2.90 10.26 -0.53
C GLY A 95 -1.55 10.18 0.18
N MET A 96 -0.94 9.01 0.31
CA MET A 96 0.41 8.89 0.88
C MET A 96 1.50 9.41 -0.06
N LYS A 97 1.34 9.28 -1.36
CA LYS A 97 2.26 9.87 -2.36
C LYS A 97 2.20 11.39 -2.36
N GLU A 98 1.11 11.98 -1.90
CA GLU A 98 0.91 13.43 -1.78
C GLU A 98 1.42 14.01 -0.44
N TYR A 99 1.96 13.22 0.48
CA TYR A 99 2.51 13.70 1.75
C TYR A 99 3.53 14.85 1.59
N PRO A 100 4.41 14.88 0.57
CA PRO A 100 5.30 16.03 0.38
C PRO A 100 4.56 17.36 0.27
N LEU A 101 3.36 17.38 -0.34
CA LEU A 101 2.54 18.58 -0.46
C LEU A 101 1.95 19.03 0.89
N LEU A 102 1.70 18.09 1.81
CA LEU A 102 1.23 18.40 3.15
C LEU A 102 2.29 19.12 4.00
N PHE A 103 3.56 18.82 3.74
CA PHE A 103 4.70 19.30 4.52
C PHE A 103 5.58 20.30 3.75
N LEU A 104 5.06 20.87 2.67
CA LEU A 104 5.80 21.83 1.85
C LEU A 104 6.28 23.04 2.71
N GLY A 105 7.61 23.19 2.80
CA GLY A 105 8.26 24.21 3.63
C GLY A 105 8.30 23.90 5.13
N GLU A 106 7.90 22.68 5.55
CA GLU A 106 7.96 22.24 6.94
C GLU A 106 9.15 21.28 7.17
N PRO A 107 9.59 21.08 8.43
CA PRO A 107 10.75 20.21 8.73
C PRO A 107 10.60 18.77 8.26
N GLU A 108 9.38 18.25 8.12
CA GLU A 108 9.09 16.88 7.71
C GLU A 108 9.07 16.69 6.19
N GLU A 109 9.28 17.72 5.38
CA GLU A 109 9.15 17.64 3.91
C GLU A 109 10.08 16.56 3.30
N GLU A 110 11.34 16.52 3.72
CA GLU A 110 12.32 15.54 3.22
C GLU A 110 11.91 14.10 3.61
N GLU A 111 11.46 13.89 4.85
CA GLU A 111 10.99 12.59 5.32
C GLU A 111 9.70 12.15 4.58
N ALA A 112 8.82 13.10 4.27
CA ALA A 112 7.62 12.87 3.49
C ALA A 112 7.94 12.49 2.03
N GLN A 113 8.93 13.13 1.41
CA GLN A 113 9.42 12.77 0.07
C GLN A 113 10.01 11.36 0.07
N ALA A 114 10.82 11.03 1.05
CA ALA A 114 11.42 9.70 1.18
C ALA A 114 10.35 8.61 1.37
N LEU A 115 9.33 8.85 2.18
CA LEU A 115 8.22 7.91 2.34
C LEU A 115 7.39 7.78 1.06
N ALA A 116 7.02 8.89 0.42
CA ALA A 116 6.22 8.89 -0.80
C ALA A 116 6.88 8.06 -1.93
N ALA A 117 8.20 8.12 -2.03
CA ALA A 117 8.97 7.32 -2.99
C ALA A 117 8.90 5.81 -2.73
N LYS A 118 8.70 5.39 -1.46
CA LYS A 118 8.56 3.97 -1.08
C LYS A 118 7.14 3.45 -1.27
N VAL A 119 6.12 4.31 -1.42
CA VAL A 119 4.71 3.90 -1.52
C VAL A 119 4.44 3.26 -2.88
N LYS A 120 3.97 2.03 -2.86
CA LYS A 120 3.60 1.24 -4.05
C LYS A 120 2.19 0.67 -3.90
N ASP A 121 1.47 0.60 -5.00
CA ASP A 121 0.30 -0.28 -5.07
C ASP A 121 0.77 -1.75 -5.06
N LEU A 122 -0.07 -2.65 -4.54
CA LEU A 122 0.25 -4.08 -4.47
C LEU A 122 0.61 -4.64 -5.85
N SER A 123 -0.15 -4.29 -6.89
CA SER A 123 0.06 -4.79 -8.25
C SER A 123 1.41 -4.36 -8.82
N VAL A 124 1.78 -3.09 -8.62
CA VAL A 124 3.08 -2.55 -9.07
C VAL A 124 4.23 -3.23 -8.37
N LEU A 125 4.15 -3.36 -7.04
CA LEU A 125 5.24 -4.01 -6.31
C LEU A 125 5.43 -5.46 -6.74
N LEU A 126 4.35 -6.20 -6.96
CA LEU A 126 4.43 -7.58 -7.44
C LEU A 126 5.07 -7.67 -8.82
N ASP A 127 4.71 -6.78 -9.74
CA ASP A 127 5.32 -6.73 -11.08
C ASP A 127 6.82 -6.42 -11.01
N GLU A 128 7.22 -5.38 -10.26
CA GLU A 128 8.62 -4.99 -10.08
C GLU A 128 9.48 -6.11 -9.43
N LEU A 129 8.92 -6.91 -8.52
CA LEU A 129 9.64 -7.98 -7.85
C LEU A 129 9.62 -9.32 -8.61
N GLY A 130 8.94 -9.39 -9.73
CA GLY A 130 8.72 -10.61 -10.50
C GLY A 130 7.65 -11.48 -9.86
N PHE A 131 6.39 -11.28 -10.28
CA PHE A 131 5.22 -11.99 -9.78
C PHE A 131 5.22 -13.46 -10.18
N THR A 132 5.01 -14.34 -9.20
CA THR A 132 4.71 -15.75 -9.43
C THR A 132 3.20 -15.93 -9.34
N PRO A 133 2.49 -16.18 -10.46
CA PRO A 133 1.05 -16.33 -10.45
C PRO A 133 0.62 -17.56 -9.64
N PRO A 134 -0.54 -17.52 -8.99
CA PRO A 134 -1.11 -18.70 -8.36
C PRO A 134 -1.51 -19.72 -9.43
N PRO A 135 -1.72 -20.99 -9.05
CA PRO A 135 -2.26 -21.96 -10.00
C PRO A 135 -3.61 -21.48 -10.55
N PRO A 136 -3.92 -21.80 -11.82
CA PRO A 136 -5.16 -21.36 -12.45
C PRO A 136 -6.39 -21.86 -11.68
N PRO A 137 -7.49 -21.11 -11.70
CA PRO A 137 -8.71 -21.51 -11.01
C PRO A 137 -9.25 -22.82 -11.58
N ARG A 138 -9.83 -23.65 -10.73
CA ARG A 138 -10.39 -24.97 -11.14
C ARG A 138 -11.51 -24.88 -12.17
N ARG A 139 -12.14 -23.72 -12.30
CA ARG A 139 -13.19 -23.43 -13.28
C ARG A 139 -12.89 -22.10 -13.96
N PRO A 140 -13.15 -21.95 -15.27
CA PRO A 140 -13.05 -20.66 -15.94
C PRO A 140 -13.95 -19.63 -15.26
N LEU A 141 -13.41 -18.46 -14.98
CA LEU A 141 -14.13 -17.33 -14.41
C LEU A 141 -14.36 -16.28 -15.51
N ARG A 142 -15.54 -15.68 -15.52
CA ARG A 142 -15.78 -14.44 -16.28
C ARG A 142 -15.51 -13.28 -15.34
N VAL A 143 -14.50 -12.50 -15.66
CA VAL A 143 -14.07 -11.37 -14.83
C VAL A 143 -14.33 -10.08 -15.59
N ALA A 144 -14.87 -9.07 -14.90
CA ALA A 144 -14.90 -7.69 -15.37
C ALA A 144 -13.86 -6.91 -14.54
N TYR A 145 -12.91 -6.31 -15.24
CA TYR A 145 -11.92 -5.44 -14.61
C TYR A 145 -12.38 -3.98 -14.71
N HIS A 146 -12.23 -3.22 -13.63
CA HIS A 146 -12.53 -1.80 -13.57
C HIS A 146 -11.33 -1.05 -12.98
N ASP A 147 -10.73 -0.18 -13.80
CA ASP A 147 -9.64 0.68 -13.37
C ASP A 147 -10.09 1.64 -12.27
N ALA A 148 -9.40 1.61 -11.15
CA ALA A 148 -9.62 2.60 -10.12
C ALA A 148 -9.03 3.96 -10.58
N CYS A 149 -9.85 5.01 -10.65
CA CYS A 149 -9.44 6.33 -11.12
C CYS A 149 -8.15 6.85 -10.45
N HIS A 150 -8.03 6.67 -9.13
CA HIS A 150 -6.82 7.06 -8.41
C HIS A 150 -5.59 6.23 -8.78
N LEU A 151 -5.76 4.99 -9.19
CA LEU A 151 -4.67 4.15 -9.64
C LEU A 151 -4.21 4.58 -11.04
N ALA A 152 -5.16 4.68 -11.97
CA ALA A 152 -4.88 5.04 -13.35
C ALA A 152 -4.34 6.47 -13.51
N HIS A 153 -4.96 7.45 -12.84
CA HIS A 153 -4.67 8.87 -13.08
C HIS A 153 -3.77 9.50 -12.02
N ALA A 154 -4.01 9.26 -10.72
CA ALA A 154 -3.20 9.88 -9.67
C ALA A 154 -1.87 9.14 -9.45
N GLN A 155 -1.81 7.83 -9.71
CA GLN A 155 -0.57 7.05 -9.61
C GLN A 155 0.08 6.75 -10.96
N GLY A 156 -0.52 7.17 -12.07
CA GLY A 156 0.02 7.03 -13.43
C GLY A 156 0.09 5.60 -13.96
N MET A 157 -0.78 4.72 -13.43
CA MET A 157 -0.72 3.28 -13.67
C MET A 157 -1.88 2.81 -14.56
N ALA A 158 -1.84 3.17 -15.84
CA ALA A 158 -2.81 2.67 -16.82
C ALA A 158 -2.26 1.40 -17.49
N GLY A 159 -2.95 0.25 -17.32
CA GLY A 159 -2.71 -0.99 -18.04
C GLY A 159 -1.73 -1.98 -17.40
N GLU A 160 -0.91 -1.59 -16.42
CA GLU A 160 0.09 -2.47 -15.80
C GLU A 160 -0.52 -3.60 -14.94
N HIS A 161 -1.73 -3.43 -14.46
CA HIS A 161 -2.43 -4.43 -13.63
C HIS A 161 -3.33 -5.38 -14.45
N GLU A 162 -3.53 -5.16 -15.74
CA GLU A 162 -4.21 -6.15 -16.61
C GLU A 162 -3.44 -7.47 -16.65
N LEU A 163 -2.13 -7.43 -16.46
CA LEU A 163 -1.26 -8.61 -16.41
C LEU A 163 -1.51 -9.52 -15.19
N LEU A 164 -2.15 -9.02 -14.14
CA LEU A 164 -2.43 -9.77 -12.91
C LEU A 164 -3.83 -10.43 -12.90
N VAL A 165 -4.64 -10.16 -13.91
CA VAL A 165 -5.97 -10.76 -14.08
C VAL A 165 -5.85 -11.93 -15.06
N VAL A 166 -5.53 -13.10 -14.53
CA VAL A 166 -5.44 -14.35 -15.31
C VAL A 166 -6.52 -15.33 -14.88
#